data_1fffb66964212fd24a454f8a860022b0
#
_entry.id   1fffb66964212fd24a454f8a860022b0
#
_cell.length_a   1.000
_cell.length_b   1.000
_cell.length_c   1.000
_cell.angle_alpha   90.00
_cell.angle_beta   90.00
_cell.angle_gamma   90.00
#
_symmetry.space_group_name_H-M   'P 1'
#
loop_
_entity.id
_entity.type
_entity.pdbx_description
1 polymer ?
#
loop_
_entity_poly.entity_id
_entity_poly.type
_entity_poly.pdbx_seq_one_letter_code
_entity_poly.pdbx_strand_id
1 'polypeptide(L)'
;MKIRKGNISDFDSLFRFLNETPELQAGEEGNTYTKEWVNAVLTDTERDLVLIAEENNKIIGFLMAELWPKKGYSFFSDIFVVPEFRRKGVAIKLLGEYEKIVRHQKMNRIMSWVLTNNKKMHNFMKNNGFKKEYSFYLYEKK
;
A
#
# COMPACT_ATOMS: atom_id res chain seq x y z
N MET A 1 -16.94 -8.02 5.53
CA MET A 1 -15.53 -7.57 5.31
C MET A 1 -15.04 -6.79 6.51
N LYS A 2 -13.84 -7.08 6.95
CA LYS A 2 -13.17 -6.45 8.09
C LYS A 2 -11.84 -5.84 7.62
N ILE A 3 -11.55 -4.61 8.06
CA ILE A 3 -10.23 -3.99 7.89
C ILE A 3 -9.51 -4.05 9.23
N ARG A 4 -8.28 -4.51 9.23
CA ARG A 4 -7.44 -4.61 10.42
C ARG A 4 -5.97 -4.34 10.10
N LYS A 5 -5.19 -4.06 11.14
CA LYS A 5 -3.73 -3.99 10.97
C LYS A 5 -3.17 -5.39 10.70
N GLY A 6 -2.18 -5.45 9.81
CA GLY A 6 -1.42 -6.66 9.57
C GLY A 6 -0.53 -7.00 10.76
N ASN A 7 -0.19 -8.27 10.90
CA ASN A 7 0.74 -8.76 11.92
C ASN A 7 1.55 -9.94 11.36
N ILE A 8 2.45 -10.48 12.15
CA ILE A 8 3.39 -11.51 11.69
C ILE A 8 2.68 -12.78 11.18
N SER A 9 1.46 -13.06 11.62
CA SER A 9 0.68 -14.20 11.12
C SER A 9 0.25 -14.03 9.66
N ASP A 10 0.34 -12.82 9.12
CA ASP A 10 0.03 -12.51 7.73
C ASP A 10 1.24 -12.68 6.79
N PHE A 11 2.40 -13.04 7.34
CA PHE A 11 3.66 -13.09 6.59
C PHE A 11 3.54 -13.93 5.31
N ASP A 12 3.12 -15.19 5.42
CA ASP A 12 3.08 -16.10 4.28
C ASP A 12 2.15 -15.60 3.17
N SER A 13 0.97 -15.12 3.54
CA SER A 13 0.00 -14.60 2.59
C SER A 13 0.50 -13.31 1.91
N LEU A 14 1.04 -12.39 2.70
CA LEU A 14 1.55 -11.12 2.17
C LEU A 14 2.78 -11.35 1.27
N PHE A 15 3.72 -12.17 1.71
CA PHE A 15 4.90 -12.52 0.93
C PHE A 15 4.54 -13.12 -0.43
N ARG A 16 3.57 -14.04 -0.43
CA ARG A 16 3.08 -14.65 -1.67
C ARG A 16 2.42 -13.61 -2.59
N PHE A 17 1.52 -12.79 -2.08
CA PHE A 17 0.88 -11.73 -2.88
C PHE A 17 1.91 -10.80 -3.52
N LEU A 18 2.87 -10.34 -2.76
CA LEU A 18 3.89 -9.40 -3.25
C LEU A 18 4.78 -10.00 -4.33
N ASN A 19 5.10 -11.29 -4.25
CA ASN A 19 6.02 -11.92 -5.20
C ASN A 19 5.32 -12.65 -6.37
N GLU A 20 4.08 -13.03 -6.22
CA GLU A 20 3.34 -13.75 -7.26
C GLU A 20 2.38 -12.87 -8.08
N THR A 21 2.16 -11.62 -7.66
CA THR A 21 1.24 -10.72 -8.34
C THR A 21 2.01 -9.76 -9.24
N PRO A 22 1.94 -9.88 -10.57
CA PRO A 22 2.69 -9.02 -11.49
C PRO A 22 2.42 -7.53 -11.30
N GLU A 23 1.19 -7.16 -10.96
CA GLU A 23 0.77 -5.76 -10.75
C GLU A 23 1.50 -5.08 -9.58
N LEU A 24 2.04 -5.86 -8.65
CA LEU A 24 2.76 -5.35 -7.47
C LEU A 24 4.27 -5.26 -7.70
N GLN A 25 4.74 -5.73 -8.83
CA GLN A 25 6.15 -5.68 -9.20
C GLN A 25 6.47 -4.34 -9.86
N ALA A 26 7.32 -3.55 -9.23
CA ALA A 26 7.72 -2.26 -9.76
C ALA A 26 8.98 -2.41 -10.62
N GLY A 27 8.97 -1.79 -11.80
CA GLY A 27 10.11 -1.73 -12.70
C GLY A 27 10.17 -2.89 -13.70
N GLU A 28 11.08 -2.75 -14.67
CA GLU A 28 11.22 -3.68 -15.78
C GLU A 28 11.83 -5.03 -15.34
N GLU A 29 12.58 -5.04 -14.25
CA GLU A 29 13.28 -6.23 -13.75
C GLU A 29 12.51 -7.00 -12.66
N GLY A 30 11.29 -6.54 -12.31
CA GLY A 30 10.48 -7.16 -11.27
C GLY A 30 11.18 -7.16 -9.91
N ASN A 31 10.83 -6.24 -9.03
CA ASN A 31 11.37 -6.25 -7.67
C ASN A 31 10.86 -7.46 -6.91
N THR A 32 11.79 -8.30 -6.48
CA THR A 32 11.48 -9.39 -5.58
C THR A 32 11.55 -8.89 -4.15
N TYR A 33 10.44 -8.94 -3.43
CA TYR A 33 10.42 -8.59 -2.02
C TYR A 33 11.06 -9.70 -1.20
N THR A 34 12.04 -9.35 -0.36
CA THR A 34 12.74 -10.33 0.48
C THR A 34 11.90 -10.71 1.69
N LYS A 35 12.20 -11.87 2.28
CA LYS A 35 11.55 -12.31 3.53
C LYS A 35 11.84 -11.33 4.67
N GLU A 36 13.06 -10.82 4.74
CA GLU A 36 13.49 -9.85 5.75
C GLU A 36 12.67 -8.56 5.64
N TRP A 37 12.46 -8.08 4.41
CA TRP A 37 11.66 -6.87 4.19
C TRP A 37 10.20 -7.06 4.61
N VAL A 38 9.57 -8.17 4.22
CA VAL A 38 8.18 -8.46 4.60
C VAL A 38 8.04 -8.60 6.11
N ASN A 39 9.01 -9.27 6.76
CA ASN A 39 9.04 -9.37 8.21
C ASN A 39 9.13 -7.98 8.87
N ALA A 40 9.99 -7.12 8.35
CA ALA A 40 10.17 -5.77 8.88
C ALA A 40 8.91 -4.93 8.78
N VAL A 41 8.22 -4.92 7.64
CA VAL A 41 7.00 -4.11 7.47
C VAL A 41 5.84 -4.59 8.34
N LEU A 42 5.84 -5.86 8.73
CA LEU A 42 4.83 -6.42 9.63
C LEU A 42 5.17 -6.23 11.11
N THR A 43 6.41 -5.95 11.45
CA THR A 43 6.89 -5.86 12.83
C THR A 43 7.29 -4.44 13.26
N ASP A 44 7.79 -3.60 12.36
CA ASP A 44 8.12 -2.20 12.64
C ASP A 44 6.88 -1.31 12.50
N THR A 45 6.02 -1.36 13.51
CA THR A 45 4.73 -0.65 13.49
C THR A 45 4.82 0.85 13.74
N GLU A 46 5.99 1.38 14.09
CA GLU A 46 6.20 2.83 14.23
C GLU A 46 6.36 3.50 12.87
N ARG A 47 7.02 2.83 11.96
CA ARG A 47 7.34 3.34 10.63
C ARG A 47 6.43 2.79 9.54
N ASP A 48 6.11 1.51 9.61
CA ASP A 48 5.38 0.81 8.57
C ASP A 48 3.94 0.53 9.01
N LEU A 49 3.03 0.73 8.09
CA LEU A 49 1.62 0.40 8.28
C LEU A 49 1.20 -0.58 7.20
N VAL A 50 0.69 -1.73 7.62
CA VAL A 50 0.02 -2.69 6.74
C VAL A 50 -1.42 -2.80 7.20
N LEU A 51 -2.36 -2.50 6.32
CA LEU A 51 -3.79 -2.73 6.53
C LEU A 51 -4.23 -3.91 5.69
N ILE A 52 -4.98 -4.81 6.30
CA ILE A 52 -5.50 -6.03 5.68
C ILE A 52 -7.02 -5.91 5.58
N ALA A 53 -7.55 -6.17 4.39
CA ALA A 53 -8.97 -6.41 4.19
C ALA A 53 -9.21 -7.91 4.22
N GLU A 54 -10.12 -8.36 5.07
CA GLU A 54 -10.38 -9.76 5.33
C GLU A 54 -11.87 -10.07 5.22
N GLU A 55 -12.20 -11.20 4.62
CA GLU A 55 -13.55 -11.73 4.54
C GLU A 55 -13.49 -13.25 4.65
N ASN A 56 -14.32 -13.81 5.55
CA ASN A 56 -14.35 -15.25 5.85
C ASN A 56 -12.95 -15.82 6.15
N ASN A 57 -12.16 -15.08 6.96
CA ASN A 57 -10.80 -15.44 7.37
C ASN A 57 -9.79 -15.52 6.20
N LYS A 58 -10.13 -14.90 5.05
CA LYS A 58 -9.22 -14.82 3.90
C LYS A 58 -8.86 -13.38 3.62
N ILE A 59 -7.61 -13.14 3.28
CA ILE A 59 -7.15 -11.82 2.84
C ILE A 59 -7.68 -11.57 1.44
N ILE A 60 -8.45 -10.49 1.29
CA ILE A 60 -9.01 -10.06 0.00
C ILE A 60 -8.37 -8.80 -0.54
N GLY A 61 -7.52 -8.16 0.25
CA GLY A 61 -6.77 -6.98 -0.17
C GLY A 61 -5.89 -6.44 0.95
N PHE A 62 -5.00 -5.53 0.59
CA PHE A 62 -4.15 -4.86 1.56
C PHE A 62 -3.73 -3.46 1.07
N LEU A 63 -3.30 -2.64 2.03
CA LEU A 63 -2.65 -1.35 1.78
C LEU A 63 -1.37 -1.30 2.60
N MET A 64 -0.31 -0.79 2.00
CA MET A 64 0.98 -0.61 2.68
C MET A 64 1.41 0.84 2.60
N ALA A 65 1.90 1.38 3.70
CA ALA A 65 2.35 2.76 3.80
C ALA A 65 3.50 2.91 4.78
N GLU A 66 4.27 3.97 4.59
CA GLU A 66 5.25 4.45 5.57
C GLU A 66 4.70 5.67 6.31
N LEU A 67 4.97 5.73 7.60
CA LEU A 67 4.53 6.81 8.48
C LEU A 67 5.74 7.64 8.91
N TRP A 68 5.65 8.94 8.69
CA TRP A 68 6.70 9.90 9.08
C TRP A 68 6.10 11.03 9.91
N PRO A 69 5.63 10.72 11.15
CA PRO A 69 4.93 11.71 12.00
C PRO A 69 5.75 12.96 12.28
N LYS A 70 7.06 12.81 12.52
CA LYS A 70 7.94 13.95 12.79
C LYS A 70 8.12 14.87 11.57
N LYS A 71 7.87 14.37 10.37
CA LYS A 71 7.91 15.15 9.13
C LYS A 71 6.52 15.61 8.68
N GLY A 72 5.48 15.14 9.34
CA GLY A 72 4.11 15.54 9.05
C GLY A 72 3.48 14.87 7.83
N TYR A 73 4.06 13.79 7.29
CA TYR A 73 3.50 13.11 6.13
C TYR A 73 3.55 11.59 6.24
N SER A 74 2.74 10.95 5.42
CA SER A 74 2.76 9.51 5.17
C SER A 74 2.92 9.26 3.68
N PHE A 75 3.61 8.19 3.36
CA PHE A 75 3.82 7.74 1.98
C PHE A 75 3.14 6.38 1.80
N PHE A 76 2.14 6.33 0.93
CA PHE A 76 1.44 5.08 0.66
C PHE A 76 2.05 4.42 -0.60
N SER A 77 2.54 3.20 -0.44
CA SER A 77 3.30 2.52 -1.48
C SER A 77 2.46 1.58 -2.33
N ASP A 78 1.57 0.84 -1.70
CA ASP A 78 0.81 -0.21 -2.39
C ASP A 78 -0.61 -0.29 -1.90
N ILE A 79 -1.53 -0.56 -2.83
CA ILE A 79 -2.89 -0.96 -2.54
C ILE A 79 -3.27 -2.07 -3.54
N PHE A 80 -3.78 -3.16 -3.01
CA PHE A 80 -4.14 -4.32 -3.82
C PHE A 80 -5.44 -4.94 -3.34
N VAL A 81 -6.26 -5.36 -4.30
CA VAL A 81 -7.50 -6.11 -4.05
C VAL A 81 -7.51 -7.31 -4.99
N VAL A 82 -7.75 -8.51 -4.45
CA VAL A 82 -7.87 -9.71 -5.29
C VAL A 82 -8.97 -9.51 -6.34
N PRO A 83 -8.76 -10.01 -7.57
CA PRO A 83 -9.65 -9.70 -8.69
C PRO A 83 -11.14 -9.91 -8.41
N GLU A 84 -11.50 -11.00 -7.75
CA GLU A 84 -12.89 -11.37 -7.46
C GLU A 84 -13.59 -10.37 -6.51
N PHE A 85 -12.83 -9.57 -5.77
CA PHE A 85 -13.35 -8.59 -4.82
C PHE A 85 -13.21 -7.14 -5.29
N ARG A 86 -12.74 -6.94 -6.52
CA ARG A 86 -12.62 -5.59 -7.12
C ARG A 86 -13.99 -5.00 -7.42
N ARG A 87 -14.04 -3.65 -7.46
CA ARG A 87 -15.25 -2.86 -7.72
C ARG A 87 -16.36 -3.07 -6.69
N LYS A 88 -15.99 -3.53 -5.49
CA LYS A 88 -16.89 -3.70 -4.34
C LYS A 88 -16.55 -2.75 -3.18
N GLY A 89 -15.75 -1.74 -3.46
CA GLY A 89 -15.38 -0.72 -2.47
C GLY A 89 -14.28 -1.11 -1.50
N VAL A 90 -13.58 -2.23 -1.69
CA VAL A 90 -12.52 -2.69 -0.76
C VAL A 90 -11.37 -1.70 -0.71
N ALA A 91 -10.87 -1.24 -1.86
CA ALA A 91 -9.77 -0.29 -1.93
C ALA A 91 -10.13 1.05 -1.25
N ILE A 92 -11.36 1.53 -1.46
CA ILE A 92 -11.84 2.78 -0.86
C ILE A 92 -11.92 2.65 0.67
N LYS A 93 -12.34 1.49 1.18
CA LYS A 93 -12.39 1.24 2.62
C LYS A 93 -10.99 1.14 3.23
N LEU A 94 -10.06 0.47 2.56
CA LEU A 94 -8.64 0.44 2.97
C LEU A 94 -8.05 1.85 3.02
N LEU A 95 -8.26 2.64 1.99
CA LEU A 95 -7.80 4.03 1.92
C LEU A 95 -8.42 4.87 3.04
N GLY A 96 -9.72 4.73 3.29
CA GLY A 96 -10.40 5.46 4.34
C GLY A 96 -9.87 5.16 5.74
N GLU A 97 -9.59 3.89 6.06
CA GLU A 97 -8.98 3.52 7.33
C GLU A 97 -7.55 4.05 7.45
N TYR A 98 -6.78 3.98 6.38
CA TYR A 98 -5.44 4.57 6.32
C TYR A 98 -5.48 6.08 6.59
N GLU A 99 -6.35 6.82 5.94
CA GLU A 99 -6.49 8.26 6.14
C GLU A 99 -6.85 8.61 7.59
N LYS A 100 -7.72 7.85 8.23
CA LYS A 100 -8.05 8.04 9.65
C LYS A 100 -6.82 7.90 10.54
N ILE A 101 -6.00 6.87 10.31
CA ILE A 101 -4.76 6.63 11.07
C ILE A 101 -3.78 7.80 10.89
N VAL A 102 -3.58 8.22 9.65
CA VAL A 102 -2.67 9.33 9.32
C VAL A 102 -3.10 10.62 10.01
N ARG A 103 -4.38 10.95 9.94
CA ARG A 103 -4.92 12.15 10.57
C ARG A 103 -4.88 12.08 12.10
N HIS A 104 -5.15 10.92 12.67
CA HIS A 104 -5.09 10.71 14.12
C HIS A 104 -3.67 10.93 14.67
N GLN A 105 -2.66 10.56 13.89
CA GLN A 105 -1.25 10.82 14.22
C GLN A 105 -0.77 12.22 13.80
N LYS A 106 -1.70 13.11 13.44
CA LYS A 106 -1.43 14.51 13.08
C LYS A 106 -0.52 14.71 11.87
N MET A 107 -0.45 13.72 11.01
CA MET A 107 0.15 13.90 9.69
C MET A 107 -0.91 14.53 8.76
N ASN A 108 -0.55 15.60 8.09
CA ASN A 108 -1.48 16.37 7.26
C ASN A 108 -1.27 16.18 5.75
N ARG A 109 -0.32 15.34 5.39
CA ARG A 109 0.04 15.12 3.99
C ARG A 109 0.19 13.64 3.69
N ILE A 110 -0.50 13.17 2.65
CA ILE A 110 -0.39 11.82 2.14
C ILE A 110 0.17 11.91 0.72
N MET A 111 1.24 11.19 0.46
CA MET A 111 1.90 11.15 -0.84
C MET A 111 1.98 9.74 -1.38
N SER A 112 2.09 9.61 -2.68
CA SER A 112 2.35 8.34 -3.36
C SER A 112 3.05 8.60 -4.68
N TRP A 113 3.79 7.61 -5.15
CA TRP A 113 4.37 7.61 -6.49
C TRP A 113 3.60 6.64 -7.38
N VAL A 114 3.29 7.08 -8.58
CA VAL A 114 2.58 6.27 -9.57
C VAL A 114 3.39 6.29 -10.86
N LEU A 115 3.68 5.12 -11.43
CA LEU A 115 4.33 5.04 -12.72
C LEU A 115 3.52 5.82 -13.77
N THR A 116 4.20 6.56 -14.62
CA THR A 116 3.55 7.46 -15.59
C THR A 116 2.58 6.75 -16.52
N ASN A 117 2.81 5.47 -16.80
CA ASN A 117 1.97 4.64 -17.68
C ASN A 117 0.88 3.84 -16.93
N ASN A 118 0.79 3.95 -15.61
CA ASN A 118 -0.23 3.24 -14.83
C ASN A 118 -1.54 4.04 -14.80
N LYS A 119 -2.26 4.03 -15.90
CA LYS A 119 -3.52 4.79 -16.07
C LYS A 119 -4.57 4.45 -15.02
N LYS A 120 -4.69 3.19 -14.68
CA LYS A 120 -5.66 2.69 -13.69
C LYS A 120 -5.41 3.33 -12.32
N MET A 121 -4.16 3.36 -11.88
CA MET A 121 -3.79 3.96 -10.60
C MET A 121 -3.93 5.49 -10.65
N HIS A 122 -3.58 6.14 -11.75
CA HIS A 122 -3.80 7.58 -11.91
C HIS A 122 -5.29 7.94 -11.76
N ASN A 123 -6.19 7.17 -12.37
CA ASN A 123 -7.62 7.36 -12.23
C ASN A 123 -8.10 7.15 -10.78
N PHE A 124 -7.60 6.10 -10.13
CA PHE A 124 -7.91 5.84 -8.73
C PHE A 124 -7.48 7.01 -7.83
N MET A 125 -6.26 7.50 -8.02
CA MET A 125 -5.75 8.64 -7.23
C MET A 125 -6.60 9.88 -7.43
N LYS A 126 -6.87 10.24 -8.68
CA LYS A 126 -7.72 11.40 -9.02
C LYS A 126 -9.13 11.29 -8.42
N ASN A 127 -9.75 10.12 -8.53
CA ASN A 127 -11.10 9.90 -8.05
C ASN A 127 -11.20 9.91 -6.51
N ASN A 128 -10.06 9.77 -5.81
CA ASN A 128 -10.01 9.77 -4.36
C ASN A 128 -9.34 11.03 -3.78
N GLY A 129 -9.32 12.12 -4.54
CA GLY A 129 -8.92 13.44 -4.04
C GLY A 129 -7.42 13.71 -4.06
N PHE A 130 -6.62 12.85 -4.67
CA PHE A 130 -5.20 13.09 -4.86
C PHE A 130 -4.95 14.00 -6.06
N LYS A 131 -3.98 14.88 -5.93
CA LYS A 131 -3.58 15.84 -6.95
C LYS A 131 -2.19 15.48 -7.47
N LYS A 132 -2.04 15.43 -8.79
CA LYS A 132 -0.73 15.22 -9.40
C LYS A 132 0.13 16.47 -9.21
N GLU A 133 1.27 16.32 -8.51
CA GLU A 133 2.17 17.43 -8.20
C GLU A 133 3.39 17.46 -9.10
N TYR A 134 4.19 16.38 -9.12
CA TYR A 134 5.48 16.34 -9.83
C TYR A 134 5.66 15.03 -10.58
N SER A 135 6.49 15.07 -11.61
CA SER A 135 7.04 13.88 -12.26
C SER A 135 8.52 13.74 -11.88
N PHE A 136 8.96 12.51 -11.67
CA PHE A 136 10.32 12.19 -11.22
C PHE A 136 10.99 11.22 -12.17
N TYR A 137 12.32 11.28 -12.23
CA TYR A 137 13.16 10.25 -12.82
C TYR A 137 13.89 9.50 -11.72
N LEU A 138 13.95 8.19 -11.82
CA LEU A 138 14.79 7.38 -10.94
C LEU A 138 16.20 7.34 -11.51
N TYR A 139 17.18 7.67 -10.68
CA TYR A 139 18.61 7.47 -10.98
C TYR A 139 19.12 6.40 -10.04
N GLU A 140 19.82 5.42 -10.61
CA GLU A 140 20.33 4.28 -9.86
C GLU A 140 21.80 4.04 -10.15
N LYS A 141 22.54 3.65 -9.12
CA LYS A 141 23.94 3.22 -9.23
C LYS A 141 24.07 1.87 -8.55
N LYS A 142 24.52 0.90 -9.29
CA LYS A 142 24.77 -0.46 -8.76
C LYS A 142 26.24 -0.65 -8.42
#